data_b8fdd318de1a6692bc48594e07620073
#
_entry.id   b8fdd318de1a6692bc48594e07620073
#
_cell.length_a   1.000
_cell.length_b   1.000
_cell.length_c   1.000
_cell.angle_alpha   90.00
_cell.angle_beta   90.00
_cell.angle_gamma   90.00
#
_symmetry.space_group_name_H-M   'P 1'
#
loop_
_entity.id
_entity.type
_entity.pdbx_description
1 polymer ?
#
loop_
_entity_poly.entity_id
_entity_poly.type
_entity_poly.pdbx_seq_one_letter_code
_entity_poly.pdbx_strand_id
1 'polypeptide(L)'
;MSIFKRLLTNKKGLSKSIIKNSVIAGTIIFSGFGQDVMAKGKSYVAVEPLVCDLVKSIALPSDEVTCLVDRKQDVHDLKINPRQAQLLNSADKVFTLGKEMTPSMRNWENKKNTVVVGVSAIDVDDHSDHGGHDD
;
A
#
# COMPACT_ATOMS: atom_id res chain seq x y z
N MET A 1 13.04 -43.03 28.06
CA MET A 1 12.24 -43.97 27.28
C MET A 1 11.20 -44.62 28.17
N SER A 2 10.18 -43.94 28.65
CA SER A 2 9.07 -44.56 29.42
C SER A 2 7.94 -43.63 29.86
N ILE A 3 7.61 -42.58 29.13
CA ILE A 3 6.46 -41.72 29.48
C ILE A 3 5.40 -41.69 28.39
N PHE A 4 5.69 -42.21 27.17
CA PHE A 4 4.78 -42.13 26.04
C PHE A 4 3.76 -43.29 25.92
N LYS A 5 3.76 -44.25 26.81
CA LYS A 5 2.88 -45.46 26.75
C LYS A 5 1.66 -45.42 27.66
N ARG A 6 1.34 -44.29 28.32
CA ARG A 6 0.23 -44.26 29.30
C ARG A 6 -1.03 -43.45 28.84
N LEU A 7 -1.06 -42.99 27.63
CA LEU A 7 -2.20 -42.14 27.13
C LEU A 7 -3.15 -42.83 26.16
N LEU A 8 -2.99 -44.12 25.89
CA LEU A 8 -3.80 -44.83 24.88
C LEU A 8 -4.77 -45.88 25.41
N THR A 9 -5.01 -45.94 26.71
CA THR A 9 -6.00 -46.92 27.22
C THR A 9 -6.98 -46.27 28.21
N ASN A 10 -7.91 -45.48 27.67
CA ASN A 10 -9.19 -45.29 28.37
C ASN A 10 -10.33 -45.10 27.36
N LYS A 11 -10.71 -46.22 26.79
CA LYS A 11 -11.87 -46.38 25.94
C LYS A 11 -12.86 -47.29 26.64
N LYS A 12 -13.62 -46.80 27.62
CA LYS A 12 -14.82 -47.52 28.13
C LYS A 12 -15.80 -46.48 28.73
N GLY A 13 -16.99 -46.42 28.15
CA GLY A 13 -18.12 -45.77 28.81
C GLY A 13 -18.99 -44.93 27.89
N LEU A 14 -19.43 -45.49 26.75
CA LEU A 14 -20.50 -44.84 25.98
C LEU A 14 -21.84 -45.41 26.48
N SER A 15 -22.43 -44.75 27.45
CA SER A 15 -23.79 -45.02 27.89
C SER A 15 -24.77 -44.48 26.85
N LYS A 16 -25.55 -45.37 26.23
CA LYS A 16 -26.67 -45.05 25.37
C LYS A 16 -27.81 -44.52 26.26
N SER A 17 -27.98 -43.24 26.33
CA SER A 17 -29.20 -42.62 26.87
C SER A 17 -30.05 -42.09 25.72
N ILE A 18 -31.18 -42.73 25.56
CA ILE A 18 -32.27 -42.38 24.64
C ILE A 18 -32.90 -41.08 25.15
N ILE A 19 -32.76 -39.99 24.40
CA ILE A 19 -33.52 -38.78 24.66
C ILE A 19 -34.60 -38.67 23.60
N LYS A 20 -35.82 -38.90 24.06
CA LYS A 20 -37.08 -38.69 23.34
C LYS A 20 -37.29 -37.23 23.01
N ASN A 21 -37.71 -36.98 21.78
CA ASN A 21 -38.43 -35.82 21.26
C ASN A 21 -38.65 -34.66 22.21
N SER A 22 -37.97 -33.56 21.95
CA SER A 22 -38.47 -32.22 22.27
C SER A 22 -38.17 -31.30 21.09
N VAL A 23 -39.24 -30.98 20.36
CA VAL A 23 -39.23 -29.96 19.31
C VAL A 23 -39.18 -28.62 20.06
N ILE A 24 -37.99 -28.05 20.15
CA ILE A 24 -37.83 -26.67 20.57
C ILE A 24 -37.51 -25.90 19.30
N ALA A 25 -38.48 -25.08 18.85
CA ALA A 25 -38.29 -24.06 17.85
C ALA A 25 -37.27 -23.06 18.40
N GLY A 26 -35.99 -23.35 18.17
CA GLY A 26 -34.89 -22.45 18.50
C GLY A 26 -34.77 -21.40 17.44
N THR A 27 -35.19 -20.19 17.73
CA THR A 27 -34.86 -18.97 17.01
C THR A 27 -33.34 -18.91 16.80
N ILE A 28 -32.88 -19.13 15.57
CA ILE A 28 -31.49 -18.91 15.20
C ILE A 28 -31.27 -17.39 15.20
N ILE A 29 -30.77 -16.87 16.31
CA ILE A 29 -30.22 -15.53 16.35
C ILE A 29 -28.91 -15.62 15.53
N PHE A 30 -29.02 -15.23 14.27
CA PHE A 30 -27.88 -15.00 13.43
C PHE A 30 -27.18 -13.74 13.96
N SER A 31 -26.39 -13.93 15.03
CA SER A 31 -25.43 -12.91 15.45
C SER A 31 -24.40 -12.79 14.33
N GLY A 32 -24.71 -11.94 13.35
CA GLY A 32 -23.75 -11.50 12.37
C GLY A 32 -22.60 -10.83 13.10
N PHE A 33 -21.55 -11.60 13.41
CA PHE A 33 -20.24 -11.02 13.65
C PHE A 33 -19.84 -10.36 12.34
N GLY A 34 -20.20 -9.08 12.19
CA GLY A 34 -19.56 -8.20 11.25
C GLY A 34 -18.08 -8.22 11.62
N GLN A 35 -17.31 -9.05 10.93
CA GLN A 35 -15.87 -8.87 10.91
C GLN A 35 -15.64 -7.57 10.18
N ASP A 36 -15.38 -6.51 10.93
CA ASP A 36 -14.80 -5.30 10.40
C ASP A 36 -13.46 -5.72 9.76
N VAL A 37 -13.51 -6.00 8.46
CA VAL A 37 -12.31 -6.16 7.64
C VAL A 37 -11.71 -4.76 7.57
N MET A 38 -10.91 -4.41 8.57
CA MET A 38 -10.06 -3.23 8.54
C MET A 38 -9.17 -3.40 7.33
N ALA A 39 -9.52 -2.76 6.23
CA ALA A 39 -8.67 -2.72 5.06
C ALA A 39 -7.31 -2.16 5.51
N LYS A 40 -6.27 -2.97 5.38
CA LYS A 40 -4.91 -2.54 5.70
C LYS A 40 -4.61 -1.30 4.87
N GLY A 41 -4.28 -0.20 5.53
CA GLY A 41 -3.92 1.05 4.87
C GLY A 41 -2.72 0.86 3.92
N LYS A 42 -2.63 1.68 2.91
CA LYS A 42 -1.53 1.71 1.95
C LYS A 42 -0.40 2.58 2.47
N SER A 43 0.83 2.25 2.08
CA SER A 43 2.00 3.06 2.34
C SER A 43 2.36 3.86 1.09
N TYR A 44 2.35 5.18 1.22
CA TYR A 44 2.68 6.10 0.14
C TYR A 44 3.94 6.89 0.48
N VAL A 45 4.81 7.05 -0.49
CA VAL A 45 5.95 7.97 -0.40
C VAL A 45 5.74 9.07 -1.43
N ALA A 46 5.73 10.31 -0.97
CA ALA A 46 5.70 11.48 -1.82
C ALA A 46 7.07 12.18 -1.77
N VAL A 47 7.67 12.43 -2.91
CA VAL A 47 9.06 12.91 -2.98
C VAL A 47 9.12 14.41 -2.67
N GLU A 48 8.45 15.23 -3.46
CA GLU A 48 8.49 16.68 -3.33
C GLU A 48 7.43 17.17 -2.32
N PRO A 49 7.68 18.29 -1.62
CA PRO A 49 6.75 18.82 -0.61
C PRO A 49 5.34 19.10 -1.16
N LEU A 50 5.23 19.66 -2.37
CA LEU A 50 3.95 19.92 -3.01
C LEU A 50 3.16 18.63 -3.26
N VAL A 51 3.85 17.61 -3.77
CA VAL A 51 3.24 16.29 -4.02
C VAL A 51 2.82 15.66 -2.69
N CYS A 52 3.62 15.83 -1.64
CA CYS A 52 3.30 15.31 -0.32
C CYS A 52 2.02 15.93 0.26
N ASP A 53 1.85 17.24 0.13
CA ASP A 53 0.62 17.92 0.58
C ASP A 53 -0.60 17.43 -0.23
N LEU A 54 -0.43 17.26 -1.54
CA LEU A 54 -1.49 16.75 -2.41
C LEU A 54 -1.88 15.31 -2.00
N VAL A 55 -0.92 14.41 -1.85
CA VAL A 55 -1.18 13.01 -1.48
C VAL A 55 -1.85 12.93 -0.11
N LYS A 56 -1.38 13.73 0.87
CA LYS A 56 -2.01 13.81 2.20
C LYS A 56 -3.45 14.28 2.16
N SER A 57 -3.81 15.16 1.21
CA SER A 57 -5.16 15.68 1.10
C SER A 57 -6.17 14.68 0.59
N ILE A 58 -5.70 13.63 -0.13
CA ILE A 58 -6.55 12.61 -0.74
C ILE A 58 -6.40 11.21 -0.15
N ALA A 59 -5.38 11.00 0.68
CA ALA A 59 -5.15 9.72 1.35
C ALA A 59 -6.26 9.39 2.34
N LEU A 60 -6.57 8.11 2.48
CA LEU A 60 -7.54 7.65 3.48
C LEU A 60 -6.93 7.73 4.89
N PRO A 61 -7.75 7.81 5.94
CA PRO A 61 -7.26 7.83 7.32
C PRO A 61 -6.44 6.58 7.72
N SER A 62 -6.64 5.48 7.02
CA SER A 62 -5.88 4.23 7.21
C SER A 62 -4.54 4.22 6.49
N ASP A 63 -4.30 5.13 5.54
CA ASP A 63 -3.09 5.17 4.73
C ASP A 63 -1.96 5.92 5.45
N GLU A 64 -0.74 5.46 5.22
CA GLU A 64 0.47 6.12 5.72
C GLU A 64 1.13 6.90 4.58
N VAL A 65 1.32 8.21 4.77
CA VAL A 65 1.98 9.08 3.80
C VAL A 65 3.29 9.60 4.37
N THR A 66 4.40 9.20 3.76
CA THR A 66 5.75 9.66 4.09
C THR A 66 6.23 10.69 3.07
N CYS A 67 6.57 11.90 3.55
CA CYS A 67 7.25 12.90 2.73
C CYS A 67 8.75 12.62 2.71
N LEU A 68 9.35 12.49 1.53
CA LEU A 68 10.77 12.16 1.40
C LEU A 68 11.67 13.37 1.63
N VAL A 69 11.23 14.55 1.21
CA VAL A 69 11.96 15.82 1.27
C VAL A 69 11.21 16.81 2.14
N ASP A 70 11.92 17.52 3.01
CA ASP A 70 11.37 18.62 3.78
C ASP A 70 11.20 19.87 2.91
N ARG A 71 10.23 20.74 3.23
CA ARG A 71 9.96 22.02 2.54
C ARG A 71 11.16 22.97 2.46
N LYS A 72 12.14 22.80 3.34
CA LYS A 72 13.37 23.62 3.38
C LYS A 72 14.50 23.08 2.52
N GLN A 73 14.35 21.86 2.01
CA GLN A 73 15.37 21.19 1.22
C GLN A 73 15.12 21.40 -0.27
N ASP A 74 16.17 21.71 -1.02
CA ASP A 74 16.12 21.79 -2.47
C ASP A 74 16.00 20.39 -3.08
N VAL A 75 14.98 20.17 -3.87
CA VAL A 75 14.71 18.88 -4.52
C VAL A 75 15.67 18.61 -5.67
N HIS A 76 16.23 19.65 -6.29
CA HIS A 76 17.22 19.51 -7.37
C HIS A 76 18.54 18.95 -6.85
N ASP A 77 18.92 19.29 -5.62
CA ASP A 77 20.13 18.82 -4.96
C ASP A 77 19.91 17.55 -4.10
N LEU A 78 18.73 16.97 -4.16
CA LEU A 78 18.41 15.77 -3.40
C LEU A 78 19.36 14.63 -3.71
N LYS A 79 20.02 14.10 -2.68
CA LYS A 79 20.80 12.87 -2.72
C LYS A 79 20.08 11.80 -1.91
N ILE A 80 19.58 10.79 -2.60
CA ILE A 80 18.83 9.70 -1.95
C ILE A 80 19.81 8.86 -1.14
N ASN A 81 19.64 8.87 0.17
CA ASN A 81 20.39 8.02 1.09
C ASN A 81 19.80 6.58 1.15
N PRO A 82 20.54 5.60 1.73
CA PRO A 82 20.09 4.21 1.77
C PRO A 82 18.71 4.01 2.43
N ARG A 83 18.37 4.77 3.48
CA ARG A 83 17.07 4.70 4.15
C ARG A 83 15.96 5.21 3.25
N GLN A 84 16.18 6.31 2.55
CA GLN A 84 15.22 6.85 1.58
C GLN A 84 15.04 5.89 0.40
N ALA A 85 16.12 5.28 -0.11
CA ALA A 85 16.04 4.27 -1.15
C ALA A 85 15.20 3.05 -0.70
N GLN A 86 15.32 2.64 0.55
CA GLN A 86 14.53 1.56 1.13
C GLN A 86 13.03 1.95 1.18
N LEU A 87 12.70 3.16 1.63
CA LEU A 87 11.33 3.66 1.64
C LEU A 87 10.71 3.67 0.23
N LEU A 88 11.45 4.19 -0.76
CA LEU A 88 11.00 4.22 -2.16
C LEU A 88 10.76 2.83 -2.75
N ASN A 89 11.55 1.82 -2.34
CA ASN A 89 11.40 0.46 -2.84
C ASN A 89 10.28 -0.32 -2.14
N SER A 90 9.98 -0.02 -0.88
CA SER A 90 9.00 -0.75 -0.07
C SER A 90 7.60 -0.16 -0.10
N ALA A 91 7.44 1.09 -0.57
CA ALA A 91 6.14 1.74 -0.64
C ALA A 91 5.18 1.07 -1.63
N ASP A 92 3.90 1.05 -1.30
CA ASP A 92 2.84 0.61 -2.23
C ASP A 92 2.77 1.52 -3.46
N LYS A 93 2.96 2.84 -3.25
CA LYS A 93 3.08 3.83 -4.31
C LYS A 93 4.07 4.93 -3.93
N VAL A 94 4.81 5.37 -4.94
CA VAL A 94 5.70 6.53 -4.88
C VAL A 94 5.14 7.59 -5.81
N PHE A 95 5.00 8.82 -5.33
CA PHE A 95 4.54 9.96 -6.12
C PHE A 95 5.65 10.99 -6.24
N THR A 96 5.94 11.44 -7.46
CA THR A 96 7.01 12.40 -7.76
C THR A 96 6.64 13.27 -8.96
N LEU A 97 7.23 14.46 -9.05
CA LEU A 97 7.16 15.31 -10.26
C LEU A 97 8.08 14.82 -11.38
N GLY A 98 8.89 13.78 -11.10
CA GLY A 98 9.76 13.15 -12.07
C GLY A 98 11.19 13.69 -12.05
N LYS A 99 12.03 13.09 -12.91
CA LYS A 99 13.46 13.38 -12.98
C LYS A 99 13.82 14.81 -13.41
N GLU A 100 12.91 15.47 -14.10
CA GLU A 100 13.10 16.85 -14.54
C GLU A 100 13.11 17.82 -13.36
N MET A 101 12.26 17.57 -12.36
CA MET A 101 12.22 18.35 -11.13
C MET A 101 13.20 17.79 -10.09
N THR A 102 13.26 16.46 -9.96
CA THR A 102 14.09 15.78 -8.96
C THR A 102 15.01 14.78 -9.66
N PRO A 103 16.22 15.19 -10.09
CA PRO A 103 17.13 14.36 -10.92
C PRO A 103 17.49 13.02 -10.29
N SER A 104 17.53 12.95 -8.96
CA SER A 104 17.81 11.71 -8.23
C SER A 104 16.70 10.64 -8.39
N MET A 105 15.51 11.01 -8.88
CA MET A 105 14.41 10.08 -9.13
C MET A 105 14.55 9.30 -10.45
N ARG A 106 15.56 9.56 -11.28
CA ARG A 106 15.78 8.88 -12.57
C ARG A 106 15.74 7.35 -12.47
N ASN A 107 16.29 6.77 -11.42
CA ASN A 107 16.32 5.31 -11.23
C ASN A 107 15.00 4.72 -10.68
N TRP A 108 14.08 5.56 -10.24
CA TRP A 108 12.78 5.15 -9.68
C TRP A 108 11.61 5.47 -10.58
N GLU A 109 11.73 6.44 -11.48
CA GLU A 109 10.64 6.93 -12.33
C GLU A 109 9.92 5.81 -13.10
N ASN A 110 10.67 4.82 -13.62
CA ASN A 110 10.12 3.72 -14.41
C ASN A 110 9.70 2.49 -13.58
N LYS A 111 9.71 2.58 -12.23
CA LYS A 111 9.27 1.46 -11.40
C LYS A 111 7.75 1.36 -11.36
N LYS A 112 7.23 0.13 -11.29
CA LYS A 112 5.78 -0.17 -11.29
C LYS A 112 5.00 0.52 -10.16
N ASN A 113 5.66 0.81 -9.05
CA ASN A 113 5.06 1.50 -7.91
C ASN A 113 5.20 3.02 -7.98
N THR A 114 5.85 3.58 -9.00
CA THR A 114 6.06 5.03 -9.15
C THR A 114 5.01 5.64 -10.07
N VAL A 115 4.47 6.76 -9.63
CA VAL A 115 3.52 7.60 -10.36
C VAL A 115 4.18 8.97 -10.51
N VAL A 116 4.43 9.38 -11.76
CA VAL A 116 4.89 10.73 -12.07
C VAL A 116 3.67 11.62 -12.15
N VAL A 117 3.64 12.65 -11.32
CA VAL A 117 2.53 13.62 -11.21
C VAL A 117 2.92 14.89 -11.95
N GLY A 118 2.20 15.27 -12.99
CA GLY A 118 2.46 16.50 -13.72
C GLY A 118 2.60 16.32 -15.24
N VAL A 119 3.29 17.21 -15.89
CA VAL A 119 3.24 17.51 -17.33
C VAL A 119 3.77 16.39 -18.25
N SER A 120 4.32 15.30 -17.73
CA SER A 120 4.83 14.18 -18.54
C SER A 120 3.74 13.43 -19.33
N ALA A 121 2.46 13.77 -19.13
CA ALA A 121 1.35 13.19 -19.89
C ALA A 121 0.91 14.05 -21.09
N ILE A 122 1.55 15.18 -21.31
CA ILE A 122 1.32 15.99 -22.49
C ILE A 122 2.53 15.76 -23.41
N ASP A 123 2.38 14.83 -24.34
CA ASP A 123 3.20 14.82 -25.54
C ASP A 123 2.89 16.14 -26.26
N VAL A 124 3.66 17.17 -25.97
CA VAL A 124 3.71 18.35 -26.80
C VAL A 124 4.45 17.88 -28.04
N ASP A 125 3.70 17.43 -29.02
CA ASP A 125 4.22 17.29 -30.37
C ASP A 125 4.87 18.63 -30.72
N ASP A 126 6.19 18.66 -30.64
CA ASP A 126 7.02 19.79 -31.06
C ASP A 126 6.94 19.87 -32.60
N HIS A 127 5.86 20.48 -33.08
CA HIS A 127 5.76 20.92 -34.44
C HIS A 127 6.63 22.17 -34.60
N SER A 128 7.95 21.98 -34.52
CA SER A 128 8.91 22.94 -35.02
C SER A 128 8.94 22.86 -36.56
N ASP A 129 7.85 23.28 -37.20
CA ASP A 129 7.83 23.61 -38.61
C ASP A 129 8.44 25.01 -38.79
N HIS A 130 9.76 25.06 -38.82
CA HIS A 130 10.49 26.23 -39.31
C HIS A 130 10.50 26.20 -40.82
N GLY A 131 9.43 26.71 -41.40
CA GLY A 131 9.39 27.07 -42.81
C GLY A 131 10.54 28.00 -43.12
N GLY A 132 11.50 27.53 -43.93
CA GLY A 132 12.55 28.34 -44.50
C GLY A 132 11.96 29.45 -45.35
N HIS A 133 12.39 30.67 -45.10
CA HIS A 133 12.26 31.79 -46.02
C HIS A 133 13.58 31.82 -46.84
N ASP A 134 13.47 31.30 -48.07
CA ASP A 134 14.46 31.59 -49.12
C ASP A 134 13.98 32.83 -49.83
N ASP A 135 14.80 33.90 -49.79
CA ASP A 135 14.83 35.02 -50.72
C ASP A 135 16.10 34.96 -51.54
#